data_281b9fe14e503438f179182fce8ca67e
#
_entry.id   281b9fe14e503438f179182fce8ca67e
#
_cell.length_a   1.000
_cell.length_b   1.000
_cell.length_c   1.000
_cell.angle_alpha   90.00
_cell.angle_beta   90.00
_cell.angle_gamma   90.00
#
_symmetry.space_group_name_H-M   'P 1'
#
loop_
_entity.id
_entity.type
_entity.pdbx_description
1 polymer ?
#
loop_
_entity_poly.entity_id
_entity_poly.type
_entity_poly.pdbx_seq_one_letter_code
_entity_poly.pdbx_strand_id
1 'polypeptide(L)'
;MGCYLSSSLFRNESIEESIKKCGDLSNKYVEMSAPHPYQTDKDISLIFKKYKELGYKFTLHNYFPPPKKSFVLNIASNDRDIIELNRDLVNKALNLSLSAESPVYGVHAGYLSKAMARNDGNFDFDKEEYSYSSALDRSVKFINDISEKFEKNDVKFLIENLFPSVARNSSLFCNYDQINELIDKVPKSIGLLLDLGHMNISSNIMSFDRNKFLEKYLSNFGDRLHEVHISENAGLKDEHRALEKDSWQYGAIKEISSIRDKTKRNKIVFCLESRNADLDQISENLDKINNIIC
;
A
#
# COMPACT_ATOMS: atom_id res chain seq x y z
N MET A 1 11.58 -15.96 0.81
CA MET A 1 10.29 -15.24 0.80
C MET A 1 10.23 -14.52 -0.54
N GLY A 2 9.21 -14.76 -1.37
CA GLY A 2 9.13 -14.13 -2.70
C GLY A 2 8.56 -12.72 -2.66
N CYS A 3 8.77 -11.99 -3.76
CA CYS A 3 8.10 -10.71 -4.00
C CYS A 3 6.61 -10.95 -4.26
N TYR A 4 5.75 -10.17 -3.61
CA TYR A 4 4.32 -10.18 -3.88
C TYR A 4 4.02 -9.46 -5.19
N LEU A 5 2.99 -9.89 -5.87
CA LEU A 5 2.45 -9.23 -7.06
C LEU A 5 1.08 -8.68 -6.72
N SER A 6 0.89 -7.39 -6.94
CA SER A 6 -0.40 -6.75 -6.70
C SER A 6 -1.45 -7.21 -7.71
N SER A 7 -2.60 -7.66 -7.21
CA SER A 7 -3.75 -8.04 -8.03
C SER A 7 -4.33 -6.88 -8.84
N SER A 8 -3.94 -5.63 -8.53
CA SER A 8 -4.30 -4.43 -9.28
C SER A 8 -3.80 -4.46 -10.74
N LEU A 9 -2.79 -5.29 -11.06
CA LEU A 9 -2.38 -5.60 -12.44
C LEU A 9 -3.52 -6.19 -13.27
N PHE A 10 -4.38 -6.98 -12.63
CA PHE A 10 -5.53 -7.64 -13.25
C PHE A 10 -6.84 -6.98 -12.84
N ARG A 11 -6.84 -5.65 -12.78
CA ARG A 11 -8.03 -4.85 -12.44
C ARG A 11 -9.22 -5.21 -13.32
N ASN A 12 -10.42 -5.18 -12.72
CA ASN A 12 -11.70 -5.57 -13.32
C ASN A 12 -11.92 -7.08 -13.52
N GLU A 13 -10.91 -7.92 -13.27
CA GLU A 13 -11.11 -9.37 -13.18
C GLU A 13 -11.73 -9.74 -11.82
N SER A 14 -12.35 -10.91 -11.74
CA SER A 14 -12.76 -11.44 -10.44
C SER A 14 -11.53 -11.68 -9.54
N ILE A 15 -11.74 -11.68 -8.23
CA ILE A 15 -10.67 -11.97 -7.26
C ILE A 15 -10.00 -13.31 -7.57
N GLU A 16 -10.78 -14.35 -7.84
CA GLU A 16 -10.26 -15.67 -8.14
C GLU A 16 -9.43 -15.70 -9.42
N GLU A 17 -9.89 -15.03 -10.49
CA GLU A 17 -9.16 -14.98 -11.74
C GLU A 17 -7.86 -14.18 -11.63
N SER A 18 -7.84 -13.10 -10.83
CA SER A 18 -6.60 -12.35 -10.56
C SER A 18 -5.55 -13.19 -9.84
N ILE A 19 -5.96 -13.97 -8.83
CA ILE A 19 -5.05 -14.88 -8.12
C ILE A 19 -4.49 -15.94 -9.07
N LYS A 20 -5.34 -16.49 -9.94
CA LYS A 20 -4.95 -17.49 -10.92
C LYS A 20 -3.94 -16.95 -11.93
N LYS A 21 -4.18 -15.74 -12.46
CA LYS A 21 -3.24 -15.06 -13.37
C LYS A 21 -1.88 -14.76 -12.71
N CYS A 22 -1.86 -14.43 -11.41
CA CYS A 22 -0.59 -14.34 -10.66
C CYS A 22 0.13 -15.70 -10.64
N GLY A 23 -0.61 -16.80 -10.46
CA GLY A 23 -0.08 -18.16 -10.50
C GLY A 23 0.47 -18.57 -11.87
N ASP A 24 -0.14 -18.09 -12.96
CA ASP A 24 0.33 -18.32 -14.32
C ASP A 24 1.72 -17.70 -14.58
N LEU A 25 2.06 -16.64 -13.81
CA LEU A 25 3.40 -16.05 -13.75
C LEU A 25 4.34 -16.77 -12.75
N SER A 26 3.98 -17.99 -12.35
CA SER A 26 4.74 -18.76 -11.34
C SER A 26 4.88 -18.09 -9.98
N ASN A 27 4.04 -17.09 -9.69
CA ASN A 27 4.06 -16.35 -8.44
C ASN A 27 2.87 -16.70 -7.54
N LYS A 28 3.16 -17.23 -6.35
CA LYS A 28 2.17 -17.57 -5.32
C LYS A 28 2.10 -16.55 -4.18
N TYR A 29 2.80 -15.44 -4.28
CA TYR A 29 2.74 -14.32 -3.34
C TYR A 29 1.89 -13.23 -3.96
N VAL A 30 0.68 -12.99 -3.43
CA VAL A 30 -0.30 -12.09 -4.04
C VAL A 30 -0.75 -11.05 -3.03
N GLU A 31 -0.60 -9.79 -3.40
CA GLU A 31 -1.26 -8.71 -2.69
C GLU A 31 -2.64 -8.51 -3.29
N MET A 32 -3.66 -8.57 -2.45
CA MET A 32 -5.03 -8.27 -2.85
C MET A 32 -5.27 -6.76 -2.74
N SER A 33 -5.41 -6.11 -3.87
CA SER A 33 -5.69 -4.69 -4.02
C SER A 33 -6.84 -4.46 -5.01
N ALA A 34 -7.42 -3.26 -5.07
CA ALA A 34 -8.52 -2.94 -5.98
C ALA A 34 -8.01 -2.39 -7.33
N PRO A 35 -8.87 -2.25 -8.33
CA PRO A 35 -10.31 -2.55 -8.31
C PRO A 35 -10.64 -3.97 -8.80
N HIS A 36 -11.54 -4.61 -8.08
CA HIS A 36 -12.15 -5.89 -8.51
C HIS A 36 -13.69 -5.77 -8.42
N PRO A 37 -14.46 -6.59 -9.16
CA PRO A 37 -15.90 -6.69 -8.98
C PRO A 37 -16.25 -7.07 -7.53
N TYR A 38 -17.35 -6.52 -7.04
CA TYR A 38 -17.84 -6.83 -5.70
C TYR A 38 -18.12 -8.33 -5.53
N GLN A 39 -17.62 -8.89 -4.43
CA GLN A 39 -17.92 -10.23 -3.95
C GLN A 39 -18.23 -10.18 -2.45
N THR A 40 -18.98 -11.16 -1.93
CA THR A 40 -19.24 -11.18 -0.48
C THR A 40 -18.01 -11.61 0.30
N ASP A 41 -17.86 -11.15 1.53
CA ASP A 41 -16.74 -11.54 2.40
C ASP A 41 -16.65 -13.05 2.58
N LYS A 42 -17.81 -13.74 2.56
CA LYS A 42 -17.88 -15.21 2.63
C LYS A 42 -17.25 -15.87 1.39
N ASP A 43 -17.59 -15.37 0.19
CA ASP A 43 -17.06 -15.92 -1.06
C ASP A 43 -15.54 -15.67 -1.15
N ILE A 44 -15.09 -14.46 -0.77
CA ILE A 44 -13.67 -14.11 -0.72
C ILE A 44 -12.93 -15.03 0.26
N SER A 45 -13.47 -15.27 1.43
CA SER A 45 -12.87 -16.19 2.43
C SER A 45 -12.72 -17.62 1.92
N LEU A 46 -13.71 -18.12 1.14
CA LEU A 46 -13.63 -19.44 0.51
C LEU A 46 -12.55 -19.50 -0.56
N ILE A 47 -12.40 -18.43 -1.34
CA ILE A 47 -11.31 -18.31 -2.33
C ILE A 47 -9.96 -18.34 -1.61
N PHE A 48 -9.74 -17.53 -0.58
CA PHE A 48 -8.50 -17.55 0.19
C PHE A 48 -8.19 -18.92 0.76
N LYS A 49 -9.17 -19.61 1.35
CA LYS A 49 -8.96 -20.96 1.86
C LYS A 49 -8.47 -21.91 0.78
N LYS A 50 -9.14 -21.93 -0.39
CA LYS A 50 -8.77 -22.76 -1.54
C LYS A 50 -7.32 -22.51 -1.99
N TYR A 51 -6.93 -21.25 -2.18
CA TYR A 51 -5.61 -20.93 -2.70
C TYR A 51 -4.50 -21.07 -1.65
N LYS A 52 -4.79 -20.88 -0.36
CA LYS A 52 -3.83 -21.21 0.71
C LYS A 52 -3.47 -22.70 0.72
N GLU A 53 -4.45 -23.59 0.52
CA GLU A 53 -4.23 -25.03 0.38
C GLU A 53 -3.33 -25.36 -0.82
N LEU A 54 -3.30 -24.50 -1.85
CA LEU A 54 -2.39 -24.58 -3.01
C LEU A 54 -1.03 -23.89 -2.78
N GLY A 55 -0.79 -23.38 -1.56
CA GLY A 55 0.47 -22.77 -1.14
C GLY A 55 0.60 -21.28 -1.44
N TYR A 56 -0.49 -20.59 -1.81
CA TYR A 56 -0.47 -19.14 -1.98
C TYR A 56 -0.33 -18.42 -0.64
N LYS A 57 0.31 -17.26 -0.69
CA LYS A 57 0.45 -16.31 0.42
C LYS A 57 -0.17 -14.98 0.03
N PHE A 58 -0.84 -14.33 0.97
CA PHE A 58 -1.57 -13.11 0.70
C PHE A 58 -1.12 -11.97 1.61
N THR A 59 -1.14 -10.75 1.06
CA THR A 59 -1.27 -9.50 1.79
C THR A 59 -2.51 -8.76 1.28
N LEU A 60 -3.00 -7.81 2.06
CA LEU A 60 -4.16 -7.01 1.68
C LEU A 60 -3.78 -5.54 1.72
N HIS A 61 -4.21 -4.82 0.70
CA HIS A 61 -3.95 -3.41 0.56
C HIS A 61 -5.21 -2.63 0.18
N ASN A 62 -5.20 -1.39 0.44
CA ASN A 62 -6.16 -0.32 0.19
C ASN A 62 -7.26 -0.67 -0.82
N TYR A 63 -8.51 -0.28 -0.54
CA TYR A 63 -9.73 -0.62 -1.27
C TYR A 63 -10.07 -2.12 -1.37
N PHE A 64 -9.35 -2.98 -0.66
CA PHE A 64 -9.74 -4.38 -0.54
C PHE A 64 -10.33 -4.64 0.87
N PRO A 65 -11.48 -5.34 0.98
CA PRO A 65 -12.26 -5.94 -0.11
C PRO A 65 -12.98 -4.90 -0.98
N PRO A 66 -13.28 -5.24 -2.26
CA PRO A 66 -13.97 -4.32 -3.16
C PRO A 66 -15.33 -3.92 -2.57
N PRO A 67 -15.60 -2.62 -2.36
CA PRO A 67 -16.85 -2.18 -1.76
C PRO A 67 -18.02 -2.35 -2.75
N LYS A 68 -19.22 -2.60 -2.23
CA LYS A 68 -20.44 -2.73 -3.05
C LYS A 68 -20.75 -1.44 -3.83
N LYS A 69 -20.43 -0.29 -3.28
CA LYS A 69 -20.52 1.03 -3.92
C LYS A 69 -19.14 1.68 -3.83
N SER A 70 -18.62 2.10 -4.96
CA SER A 70 -17.30 2.75 -5.02
C SER A 70 -17.28 4.03 -4.19
N PHE A 71 -16.20 4.21 -3.44
CA PHE A 71 -15.86 5.45 -2.72
C PHE A 71 -14.34 5.55 -2.61
N VAL A 72 -13.82 6.72 -2.27
CA VAL A 72 -12.40 6.90 -1.98
C VAL A 72 -12.16 6.78 -0.49
N LEU A 73 -11.34 5.81 -0.08
CA LEU A 73 -10.90 5.68 1.30
C LEU A 73 -10.07 6.90 1.68
N ASN A 74 -10.56 7.69 2.63
CA ASN A 74 -9.87 8.87 3.13
C ASN A 74 -10.01 8.95 4.65
N ILE A 75 -9.05 8.40 5.39
CA ILE A 75 -9.06 8.38 6.86
C ILE A 75 -8.90 9.77 7.48
N ALA A 76 -8.54 10.78 6.68
CA ALA A 76 -8.49 12.20 7.08
C ALA A 76 -9.77 12.98 6.74
N SER A 77 -10.82 12.32 6.23
CA SER A 77 -12.08 12.97 5.86
C SER A 77 -12.77 13.64 7.05
N ASN A 78 -13.49 14.76 6.78
CA ASN A 78 -14.43 15.37 7.71
C ASN A 78 -15.88 14.96 7.44
N ASP A 79 -16.14 14.19 6.37
CA ASP A 79 -17.44 13.67 5.99
C ASP A 79 -17.74 12.40 6.83
N ARG A 80 -18.84 12.44 7.60
CA ARG A 80 -19.22 11.33 8.49
C ARG A 80 -19.53 10.05 7.74
N ASP A 81 -20.17 10.15 6.58
CA ASP A 81 -20.52 8.97 5.77
C ASP A 81 -19.25 8.29 5.24
N ILE A 82 -18.26 9.07 4.82
CA ILE A 82 -16.96 8.54 4.40
C ILE A 82 -16.21 7.90 5.57
N ILE A 83 -16.24 8.50 6.76
CA ILE A 83 -15.62 7.94 7.96
C ILE A 83 -16.25 6.58 8.32
N GLU A 84 -17.57 6.45 8.24
CA GLU A 84 -18.27 5.19 8.50
C GLU A 84 -17.94 4.13 7.44
N LEU A 85 -17.91 4.50 6.16
CA LEU A 85 -17.49 3.61 5.06
C LEU A 85 -16.04 3.14 5.24
N ASN A 86 -15.13 4.03 5.64
CA ASN A 86 -13.75 3.68 5.97
C ASN A 86 -13.67 2.65 7.09
N ARG A 87 -14.45 2.85 8.18
CA ARG A 87 -14.48 1.92 9.32
C ARG A 87 -15.02 0.55 8.92
N ASP A 88 -16.09 0.52 8.14
CA ASP A 88 -16.67 -0.73 7.64
C ASP A 88 -15.67 -1.49 6.76
N LEU A 89 -15.05 -0.80 5.79
CA LEU A 89 -14.04 -1.39 4.91
C LEU A 89 -12.85 -1.96 5.69
N VAL A 90 -12.27 -1.17 6.61
CA VAL A 90 -11.10 -1.59 7.39
C VAL A 90 -11.44 -2.77 8.33
N ASN A 91 -12.64 -2.81 8.89
CA ASN A 91 -13.09 -3.95 9.70
C ASN A 91 -13.26 -5.23 8.86
N LYS A 92 -13.81 -5.12 7.65
CA LYS A 92 -13.91 -6.25 6.70
C LYS A 92 -12.53 -6.70 6.25
N ALA A 93 -11.64 -5.76 5.95
CA ALA A 93 -10.25 -6.06 5.60
C ALA A 93 -9.53 -6.84 6.71
N LEU A 94 -9.70 -6.45 7.99
CA LEU A 94 -9.15 -7.21 9.11
C LEU A 94 -9.67 -8.66 9.15
N ASN A 95 -10.99 -8.87 9.02
CA ASN A 95 -11.57 -10.21 9.03
C ASN A 95 -11.06 -11.05 7.85
N LEU A 96 -10.90 -10.44 6.69
CA LEU A 96 -10.36 -11.11 5.51
C LEU A 96 -8.85 -11.34 5.62
N SER A 97 -8.10 -10.46 6.29
CA SER A 97 -6.69 -10.68 6.62
C SER A 97 -6.52 -11.95 7.47
N LEU A 98 -7.39 -12.15 8.46
CA LEU A 98 -7.39 -13.39 9.25
C LEU A 98 -7.70 -14.62 8.38
N SER A 99 -8.68 -14.53 7.48
CA SER A 99 -9.02 -15.61 6.55
C SER A 99 -7.90 -15.94 5.58
N ALA A 100 -7.20 -14.91 5.12
CA ALA A 100 -6.07 -14.99 4.19
C ALA A 100 -4.74 -15.36 4.88
N GLU A 101 -4.67 -15.29 6.23
CA GLU A 101 -3.43 -15.33 7.02
C GLU A 101 -2.46 -14.22 6.58
N SER A 102 -3.03 -13.06 6.20
CA SER A 102 -2.24 -11.89 5.86
C SER A 102 -1.62 -11.27 7.11
N PRO A 103 -0.30 -11.05 7.14
CA PRO A 103 0.34 -10.42 8.29
C PRO A 103 0.10 -8.91 8.35
N VAL A 104 -0.35 -8.30 7.25
CA VAL A 104 -0.45 -6.84 7.08
C VAL A 104 -1.74 -6.44 6.37
N TYR A 105 -2.19 -5.21 6.64
CA TYR A 105 -3.16 -4.48 5.84
C TYR A 105 -2.73 -3.02 5.72
N GLY A 106 -2.41 -2.59 4.50
CA GLY A 106 -1.93 -1.24 4.21
C GLY A 106 -3.03 -0.30 3.72
N VAL A 107 -2.97 0.98 4.15
CA VAL A 107 -3.86 2.04 3.65
C VAL A 107 -3.11 3.34 3.45
N HIS A 108 -3.62 4.17 2.55
CA HIS A 108 -3.17 5.56 2.37
C HIS A 108 -3.38 6.39 3.65
N ALA A 109 -2.45 7.28 3.96
CA ALA A 109 -2.51 8.14 5.16
C ALA A 109 -3.67 9.14 5.16
N GLY A 110 -4.26 9.40 4.01
CA GLY A 110 -5.41 10.31 3.83
C GLY A 110 -5.10 11.51 2.93
N TYR A 111 -6.18 12.20 2.57
CA TYR A 111 -6.15 13.32 1.63
C TYR A 111 -6.63 14.61 2.29
N LEU A 112 -6.10 15.75 1.82
CA LEU A 112 -6.40 17.09 2.31
C LEU A 112 -7.67 17.69 1.70
N SER A 113 -8.45 16.92 0.97
CA SER A 113 -9.74 17.34 0.44
C SER A 113 -10.64 16.14 0.20
N LYS A 114 -11.90 16.39 -0.14
CA LYS A 114 -12.80 15.35 -0.62
C LYS A 114 -12.27 14.80 -1.94
N ALA A 115 -12.18 13.50 -2.04
CA ALA A 115 -11.72 12.81 -3.23
C ALA A 115 -12.85 11.97 -3.84
N MET A 116 -12.87 11.92 -5.17
CA MET A 116 -13.83 11.13 -5.96
C MET A 116 -13.04 10.21 -6.90
N ALA A 117 -13.42 8.93 -6.94
CA ALA A 117 -12.80 7.97 -7.84
C ALA A 117 -13.18 8.25 -9.30
N ARG A 118 -12.18 8.18 -10.18
CA ARG A 118 -12.35 8.24 -11.63
C ARG A 118 -12.36 6.83 -12.22
N ASN A 119 -12.91 6.72 -13.43
CA ASN A 119 -12.94 5.44 -14.16
C ASN A 119 -11.54 4.93 -14.57
N ASP A 120 -10.55 5.82 -14.62
CA ASP A 120 -9.17 5.48 -14.98
C ASP A 120 -8.31 5.04 -13.77
N GLY A 121 -8.94 4.96 -12.58
CA GLY A 121 -8.26 4.59 -11.33
C GLY A 121 -7.57 5.75 -10.60
N ASN A 122 -7.61 6.97 -11.15
CA ASN A 122 -7.13 8.18 -10.50
C ASN A 122 -8.26 8.82 -9.67
N PHE A 123 -7.91 9.88 -8.94
CA PHE A 123 -8.85 10.65 -8.12
C PHE A 123 -8.97 12.08 -8.61
N ASP A 124 -10.20 12.59 -8.57
CA ASP A 124 -10.47 14.02 -8.63
C ASP A 124 -10.62 14.54 -7.20
N PHE A 125 -9.98 15.66 -6.93
CA PHE A 125 -10.03 16.32 -5.62
C PHE A 125 -10.89 17.57 -5.67
N ASP A 126 -11.73 17.77 -4.65
CA ASP A 126 -12.51 18.99 -4.49
C ASP A 126 -11.58 20.21 -4.34
N LYS A 127 -12.09 21.40 -4.71
CA LYS A 127 -11.35 22.65 -4.56
C LYS A 127 -11.21 23.08 -3.10
N GLU A 128 -12.15 22.69 -2.25
CA GLU A 128 -12.11 22.96 -0.83
C GLU A 128 -11.11 22.02 -0.15
N GLU A 129 -10.10 22.61 0.49
CA GLU A 129 -9.04 21.88 1.18
C GLU A 129 -9.26 21.91 2.70
N TYR A 130 -8.95 20.79 3.33
CA TYR A 130 -8.82 20.74 4.78
C TYR A 130 -7.49 21.38 5.19
N SER A 131 -7.42 22.05 6.34
CA SER A 131 -6.13 22.40 6.90
C SER A 131 -5.33 21.14 7.21
N TYR A 132 -4.02 21.17 6.95
CA TYR A 132 -3.13 20.05 7.20
C TYR A 132 -3.27 19.51 8.63
N SER A 133 -3.25 20.39 9.64
CA SER A 133 -3.32 19.95 11.03
C SER A 133 -4.64 19.24 11.35
N SER A 134 -5.79 19.78 10.89
CA SER A 134 -7.07 19.11 11.13
C SER A 134 -7.24 17.80 10.35
N ALA A 135 -6.66 17.66 9.19
CA ALA A 135 -6.63 16.40 8.45
C ALA A 135 -5.74 15.37 9.15
N LEU A 136 -4.57 15.78 9.62
CA LEU A 136 -3.67 14.93 10.41
C LEU A 136 -4.34 14.47 11.71
N ASP A 137 -4.99 15.36 12.45
CA ASP A 137 -5.67 15.00 13.70
C ASP A 137 -6.79 13.96 13.46
N ARG A 138 -7.54 14.08 12.34
CA ARG A 138 -8.56 13.08 11.98
C ARG A 138 -7.94 11.75 11.59
N SER A 139 -6.86 11.75 10.82
CA SER A 139 -6.12 10.56 10.45
C SER A 139 -5.58 9.84 11.70
N VAL A 140 -4.90 10.57 12.58
CA VAL A 140 -4.40 10.05 13.87
C VAL A 140 -5.53 9.48 14.72
N LYS A 141 -6.66 10.19 14.83
CA LYS A 141 -7.81 9.68 15.56
C LYS A 141 -8.34 8.38 14.97
N PHE A 142 -8.51 8.31 13.65
CA PHE A 142 -8.97 7.09 12.98
C PHE A 142 -8.02 5.92 13.26
N ILE A 143 -6.70 6.13 13.10
CA ILE A 143 -5.68 5.11 13.34
C ILE A 143 -5.73 4.63 14.80
N ASN A 144 -5.81 5.54 15.76
CA ASN A 144 -5.88 5.20 17.18
C ASN A 144 -7.14 4.39 17.51
N ASP A 145 -8.29 4.76 16.92
CA ASP A 145 -9.56 4.06 17.15
C ASP A 145 -9.56 2.58 16.68
N ILE A 146 -8.71 2.24 15.69
CA ILE A 146 -8.67 0.87 15.13
C ILE A 146 -7.44 0.05 15.58
N SER A 147 -6.39 0.71 16.06
CA SER A 147 -5.08 0.10 16.33
C SER A 147 -5.13 -1.11 17.27
N GLU A 148 -5.85 -1.00 18.38
CA GLU A 148 -5.99 -2.08 19.37
C GLU A 148 -6.62 -3.34 18.76
N LYS A 149 -7.58 -3.16 17.84
CA LYS A 149 -8.27 -4.28 17.19
C LYS A 149 -7.33 -5.05 16.26
N PHE A 150 -6.48 -4.35 15.52
CA PHE A 150 -5.46 -4.96 14.66
C PHE A 150 -4.39 -5.66 15.51
N GLU A 151 -3.90 -5.01 16.55
CA GLU A 151 -2.90 -5.57 17.46
C GLU A 151 -3.37 -6.86 18.14
N LYS A 152 -4.61 -6.90 18.63
CA LYS A 152 -5.21 -8.11 19.23
C LYS A 152 -5.31 -9.30 18.28
N ASN A 153 -5.36 -9.05 16.99
CA ASN A 153 -5.47 -10.07 15.95
C ASN A 153 -4.13 -10.39 15.26
N ASP A 154 -3.02 -9.83 15.73
CA ASP A 154 -1.67 -9.99 15.17
C ASP A 154 -1.58 -9.64 13.66
N VAL A 155 -2.41 -8.71 13.20
CA VAL A 155 -2.35 -8.12 11.87
C VAL A 155 -1.78 -6.71 12.00
N LYS A 156 -0.72 -6.38 11.25
CA LYS A 156 -0.18 -5.03 11.25
C LYS A 156 -1.01 -4.12 10.37
N PHE A 157 -1.53 -3.03 10.96
CA PHE A 157 -2.13 -1.95 10.20
C PHE A 157 -1.02 -1.02 9.73
N LEU A 158 -0.90 -0.83 8.42
CA LEU A 158 0.18 -0.05 7.81
C LEU A 158 -0.34 1.25 7.24
N ILE A 159 0.45 2.30 7.41
CA ILE A 159 0.21 3.60 6.77
C ILE A 159 1.23 3.80 5.66
N GLU A 160 0.72 4.08 4.47
CA GLU A 160 1.49 4.29 3.26
C GLU A 160 1.84 5.76 3.06
N ASN A 161 3.08 6.05 2.63
CA ASN A 161 3.45 7.37 2.15
C ASN A 161 2.76 7.69 0.83
N LEU A 162 2.28 8.92 0.72
CA LEU A 162 1.67 9.46 -0.48
C LEU A 162 2.58 10.50 -1.16
N PHE A 163 2.05 11.16 -2.15
CA PHE A 163 2.73 12.21 -2.90
C PHE A 163 1.83 13.42 -3.13
N PRO A 164 2.39 14.63 -3.25
CA PRO A 164 1.65 15.82 -3.65
C PRO A 164 1.39 15.79 -5.16
N SER A 165 0.32 16.39 -5.62
CA SER A 165 0.17 16.69 -7.05
C SER A 165 0.99 17.92 -7.44
N VAL A 166 1.32 18.05 -8.74
CA VAL A 166 2.06 19.24 -9.26
C VAL A 166 1.28 20.54 -9.02
N ALA A 167 -0.06 20.47 -9.06
CA ALA A 167 -0.91 21.65 -8.90
C ALA A 167 -1.06 22.10 -7.45
N ARG A 168 -1.07 21.13 -6.50
CA ARG A 168 -1.24 21.39 -5.06
C ARG A 168 -0.90 20.16 -4.23
N ASN A 169 -0.57 20.37 -2.96
CA ASN A 169 -0.49 19.25 -2.04
C ASN A 169 -1.90 18.84 -1.58
N SER A 170 -2.38 17.70 -2.06
CA SER A 170 -3.68 17.13 -1.70
C SER A 170 -3.58 15.89 -0.82
N SER A 171 -2.38 15.55 -0.33
CA SER A 171 -2.13 14.31 0.42
C SER A 171 -1.37 14.56 1.71
N LEU A 172 -1.60 13.69 2.70
CA LEU A 172 -0.79 13.58 3.90
C LEU A 172 0.40 12.64 3.66
N PHE A 173 1.45 12.73 4.50
CA PHE A 173 2.50 11.73 4.56
C PHE A 173 3.42 11.70 3.33
N CYS A 174 3.70 12.87 2.76
CA CYS A 174 4.46 12.99 1.50
C CYS A 174 5.97 13.19 1.70
N ASN A 175 6.43 13.57 2.90
CA ASN A 175 7.83 13.79 3.20
C ASN A 175 8.20 13.32 4.60
N TYR A 176 9.51 13.33 4.90
CA TYR A 176 10.03 12.84 6.17
C TYR A 176 9.40 13.52 7.40
N ASP A 177 9.25 14.85 7.39
CA ASP A 177 8.77 15.58 8.57
C ASP A 177 7.29 15.27 8.84
N GLN A 178 6.48 15.11 7.80
CA GLN A 178 5.08 14.67 7.91
C GLN A 178 4.98 13.23 8.41
N ILE A 179 5.89 12.35 7.96
CA ILE A 179 5.97 10.96 8.43
C ILE A 179 6.31 10.94 9.92
N ASN A 180 7.33 11.69 10.33
CA ASN A 180 7.73 11.78 11.72
C ASN A 180 6.60 12.32 12.61
N GLU A 181 5.92 13.38 12.17
CA GLU A 181 4.81 13.97 12.93
C GLU A 181 3.65 12.99 13.14
N LEU A 182 3.29 12.18 12.12
CA LEU A 182 2.26 11.15 12.28
C LEU A 182 2.72 10.06 13.24
N ILE A 183 3.96 9.57 13.06
CA ILE A 183 4.53 8.46 13.84
C ILE A 183 4.62 8.79 15.32
N ASP A 184 4.89 10.04 15.67
CA ASP A 184 4.93 10.51 17.06
C ASP A 184 3.54 10.51 17.73
N LYS A 185 2.47 10.50 16.95
CA LYS A 185 1.08 10.60 17.44
C LYS A 185 0.32 9.28 17.44
N VAL A 186 0.88 8.21 16.86
CA VAL A 186 0.19 6.92 16.74
C VAL A 186 0.91 5.81 17.50
N PRO A 187 0.20 4.73 17.94
CA PRO A 187 0.78 3.62 18.68
C PRO A 187 1.94 2.94 17.95
N LYS A 188 2.88 2.38 18.71
CA LYS A 188 4.01 1.62 18.16
C LYS A 188 3.60 0.36 17.40
N SER A 189 2.39 -0.15 17.62
CA SER A 189 1.82 -1.29 16.89
C SER A 189 1.48 -0.96 15.42
N ILE A 190 1.33 0.33 15.09
CA ILE A 190 1.10 0.79 13.70
C ILE A 190 2.40 0.68 12.91
N GLY A 191 2.34 -0.03 11.79
CA GLY A 191 3.45 -0.18 10.87
C GLY A 191 3.44 0.85 9.74
N LEU A 192 4.48 0.77 8.91
CA LEU A 192 4.66 1.61 7.73
C LEU A 192 4.72 0.74 6.47
N LEU A 193 4.13 1.25 5.42
CA LEU A 193 4.31 0.83 4.04
C LEU A 193 5.07 1.95 3.32
N LEU A 194 6.19 1.62 2.71
CA LEU A 194 6.97 2.56 1.90
C LEU A 194 6.73 2.27 0.43
N ASP A 195 6.02 3.15 -0.25
CA ASP A 195 5.92 3.14 -1.70
C ASP A 195 7.07 3.95 -2.32
N LEU A 196 7.93 3.25 -3.08
CA LEU A 196 9.10 3.83 -3.74
C LEU A 196 8.72 4.71 -4.93
N GLY A 197 7.62 4.38 -5.62
CA GLY A 197 7.07 5.21 -6.69
C GLY A 197 6.55 6.55 -6.15
N HIS A 198 5.77 6.52 -5.07
CA HIS A 198 5.30 7.71 -4.38
C HIS A 198 6.46 8.58 -3.84
N MET A 199 7.48 7.93 -3.27
CA MET A 199 8.69 8.62 -2.82
C MET A 199 9.41 9.31 -3.97
N ASN A 200 9.50 8.69 -5.17
CA ASN A 200 10.09 9.30 -6.35
C ASN A 200 9.33 10.58 -6.75
N ILE A 201 8.01 10.54 -6.78
CA ILE A 201 7.18 11.71 -7.11
C ILE A 201 7.37 12.81 -6.06
N SER A 202 7.29 12.46 -4.78
CA SER A 202 7.47 13.41 -3.68
C SER A 202 8.85 14.06 -3.71
N SER A 203 9.92 13.29 -3.96
CA SER A 203 11.29 13.81 -4.04
C SER A 203 11.45 14.84 -5.15
N ASN A 204 10.83 14.58 -6.31
CA ASN A 204 10.90 15.48 -7.45
C ASN A 204 10.07 16.76 -7.24
N ILE A 205 8.81 16.63 -6.78
CA ILE A 205 7.92 17.79 -6.61
C ILE A 205 8.35 18.66 -5.42
N MET A 206 8.77 18.05 -4.32
CA MET A 206 9.16 18.73 -3.09
C MET A 206 10.68 19.02 -3.01
N SER A 207 11.45 18.67 -4.06
CA SER A 207 12.87 18.97 -4.22
C SER A 207 13.75 18.44 -3.07
N PHE A 208 13.60 17.19 -2.68
CA PHE A 208 14.50 16.52 -1.73
C PHE A 208 15.27 15.35 -2.37
N ASP A 209 16.40 15.01 -1.79
CA ASP A 209 17.23 13.87 -2.22
C ASP A 209 16.60 12.56 -1.71
N ARG A 210 16.14 11.71 -2.63
CA ARG A 210 15.47 10.43 -2.29
C ARG A 210 16.39 9.43 -1.59
N ASN A 211 17.70 9.42 -1.88
CA ASN A 211 18.63 8.50 -1.23
C ASN A 211 18.85 8.90 0.24
N LYS A 212 19.05 10.20 0.49
CA LYS A 212 19.12 10.72 1.86
C LYS A 212 17.81 10.54 2.63
N PHE A 213 16.67 10.68 1.93
CA PHE A 213 15.37 10.39 2.51
C PHE A 213 15.30 8.92 2.94
N LEU A 214 15.66 7.98 2.05
CA LEU A 214 15.61 6.55 2.33
C LEU A 214 16.53 6.18 3.50
N GLU A 215 17.78 6.63 3.49
CA GLU A 215 18.74 6.42 4.57
C GLU A 215 18.18 6.90 5.93
N LYS A 216 17.67 8.14 5.97
CA LYS A 216 17.08 8.73 7.17
C LYS A 216 15.81 7.99 7.60
N TYR A 217 14.96 7.60 6.64
CA TYR A 217 13.75 6.83 6.90
C TYR A 217 14.06 5.47 7.52
N LEU A 218 14.99 4.73 6.93
CA LEU A 218 15.38 3.41 7.43
C LEU A 218 16.07 3.49 8.79
N SER A 219 16.88 4.52 9.01
CA SER A 219 17.53 4.75 10.31
C SER A 219 16.54 5.00 11.45
N ASN A 220 15.45 5.73 11.19
CA ASN A 220 14.52 6.15 12.24
C ASN A 220 13.24 5.30 12.31
N PHE A 221 12.81 4.73 11.18
CA PHE A 221 11.54 4.00 11.08
C PHE A 221 11.69 2.56 10.57
N GLY A 222 12.90 2.09 10.33
CA GLY A 222 13.14 0.74 9.81
C GLY A 222 12.48 -0.38 10.64
N ASP A 223 12.40 -0.22 11.95
CA ASP A 223 11.71 -1.17 12.85
C ASP A 223 10.19 -1.20 12.65
N ARG A 224 9.61 -0.16 12.05
CA ARG A 224 8.18 -0.04 11.75
C ARG A 224 7.85 -0.32 10.29
N LEU A 225 8.85 -0.49 9.41
CA LEU A 225 8.66 -0.81 8.01
C LEU A 225 8.29 -2.30 7.86
N HIS A 226 7.12 -2.58 7.35
CA HIS A 226 6.61 -3.94 7.15
C HIS A 226 6.34 -4.28 5.68
N GLU A 227 6.15 -3.27 4.83
CA GLU A 227 5.85 -3.48 3.42
C GLU A 227 6.50 -2.40 2.55
N VAL A 228 6.87 -2.77 1.33
CA VAL A 228 7.45 -1.89 0.32
C VAL A 228 6.73 -2.11 -0.99
N HIS A 229 6.11 -1.07 -1.53
CA HIS A 229 5.56 -1.05 -2.88
C HIS A 229 6.59 -0.58 -3.89
N ILE A 230 6.56 -1.22 -5.05
CA ILE A 230 7.57 -1.07 -6.10
C ILE A 230 6.85 -0.82 -7.42
N SER A 231 7.07 0.33 -8.02
CA SER A 231 6.57 0.68 -9.36
C SER A 231 7.36 1.83 -9.95
N GLU A 232 7.55 1.87 -11.28
CA GLU A 232 8.28 2.94 -11.94
C GLU A 232 7.36 4.09 -12.35
N ASN A 233 7.89 5.31 -12.30
CA ASN A 233 7.25 6.51 -12.79
C ASN A 233 8.28 7.60 -13.16
N ALA A 234 7.84 8.61 -13.90
CA ALA A 234 8.69 9.75 -14.30
C ALA A 234 8.85 10.84 -13.21
N GLY A 235 8.39 10.61 -11.99
CA GLY A 235 8.49 11.56 -10.87
C GLY A 235 7.43 12.67 -10.86
N LEU A 236 6.38 12.58 -11.66
CA LEU A 236 5.33 13.61 -11.72
C LEU A 236 3.93 13.03 -11.48
N LYS A 237 3.72 11.76 -11.80
CA LYS A 237 2.44 11.05 -11.71
C LYS A 237 2.69 9.62 -11.28
N ASP A 238 1.74 9.04 -10.61
CA ASP A 238 1.74 7.63 -10.25
C ASP A 238 1.35 6.76 -11.46
N GLU A 239 2.37 6.40 -12.25
CA GLU A 239 2.20 5.73 -13.53
C GLU A 239 2.17 4.21 -13.42
N HIS A 240 2.63 3.64 -12.32
CA HIS A 240 2.72 2.18 -12.10
C HIS A 240 3.29 1.41 -13.29
N ARG A 241 4.39 1.89 -13.86
CA ARG A 241 5.10 1.21 -14.95
C ARG A 241 5.96 0.06 -14.41
N ALA A 242 6.37 -0.84 -15.29
CA ALA A 242 7.44 -1.80 -14.99
C ALA A 242 8.75 -1.08 -14.66
N LEU A 243 9.56 -1.68 -13.79
CA LEU A 243 10.90 -1.18 -13.52
C LEU A 243 11.78 -1.28 -14.77
N GLU A 244 12.47 -0.21 -15.07
CA GLU A 244 13.50 -0.18 -16.12
C GLU A 244 14.73 -1.00 -15.68
N LYS A 245 15.54 -1.43 -16.65
CA LYS A 245 16.70 -2.28 -16.39
C LYS A 245 17.66 -1.68 -15.35
N ASP A 246 17.83 -0.36 -15.37
CA ASP A 246 18.74 0.39 -14.51
C ASP A 246 17.99 1.20 -13.44
N SER A 247 16.76 0.80 -13.10
CA SER A 247 15.97 1.49 -12.08
C SER A 247 16.71 1.59 -10.76
N TRP A 248 16.73 2.78 -10.20
CA TRP A 248 17.30 3.08 -8.88
C TRP A 248 16.63 2.26 -7.76
N GLN A 249 15.38 1.83 -7.98
CA GLN A 249 14.62 1.06 -6.99
C GLN A 249 15.28 -0.28 -6.66
N TYR A 250 16.01 -0.90 -7.59
CA TYR A 250 16.78 -2.12 -7.27
C TYR A 250 17.86 -1.86 -6.19
N GLY A 251 18.49 -0.69 -6.22
CA GLY A 251 19.41 -0.26 -5.17
C GLY A 251 18.71 -0.07 -3.82
N ALA A 252 17.55 0.60 -3.84
CA ALA A 252 16.71 0.81 -2.65
C ALA A 252 16.23 -0.52 -2.05
N ILE A 253 15.74 -1.47 -2.88
CA ILE A 253 15.34 -2.81 -2.43
C ILE A 253 16.50 -3.55 -1.74
N LYS A 254 17.70 -3.47 -2.31
CA LYS A 254 18.91 -4.08 -1.72
C LYS A 254 19.24 -3.47 -0.36
N GLU A 255 19.17 -2.16 -0.24
CA GLU A 255 19.42 -1.44 1.02
C GLU A 255 18.39 -1.83 2.08
N ILE A 256 17.09 -1.81 1.75
CA ILE A 256 16.01 -2.22 2.65
C ILE A 256 16.15 -3.68 3.08
N SER A 257 16.48 -4.58 2.14
CA SER A 257 16.70 -6.01 2.44
C SER A 257 17.85 -6.21 3.42
N SER A 258 18.89 -5.38 3.36
CA SER A 258 20.04 -5.46 4.29
C SER A 258 19.66 -5.11 5.73
N ILE A 259 18.67 -4.26 5.93
CA ILE A 259 18.13 -3.90 7.25
C ILE A 259 17.30 -5.04 7.83
N ARG A 260 16.47 -5.68 7.00
CA ARG A 260 15.70 -6.87 7.40
C ARG A 260 16.58 -7.93 8.06
N ASP A 261 17.71 -8.23 7.44
CA ASP A 261 18.64 -9.25 7.94
C ASP A 261 19.32 -8.85 9.25
N LYS A 262 19.56 -7.56 9.47
CA LYS A 262 20.16 -7.02 10.70
C LYS A 262 19.21 -7.06 11.89
N THR A 263 17.94 -6.77 11.69
CA THR A 263 16.96 -6.63 12.78
C THR A 263 16.36 -7.96 13.23
N LYS A 264 16.35 -9.00 12.39
CA LYS A 264 15.73 -10.33 12.60
C LYS A 264 14.24 -10.28 13.05
N ARG A 265 13.68 -9.08 13.23
CA ARG A 265 12.38 -8.87 13.88
C ARG A 265 11.23 -8.73 12.88
N ASN A 266 11.48 -8.16 11.71
CA ASN A 266 10.43 -7.86 10.74
C ASN A 266 10.70 -8.54 9.41
N LYS A 267 9.73 -9.32 8.96
CA LYS A 267 9.70 -9.82 7.57
C LYS A 267 9.07 -8.73 6.73
N ILE A 268 9.91 -7.90 6.11
CA ILE A 268 9.41 -6.86 5.19
C ILE A 268 8.86 -7.56 3.94
N VAL A 269 7.62 -7.26 3.60
CA VAL A 269 6.98 -7.66 2.35
C VAL A 269 7.45 -6.73 1.24
N PHE A 270 7.83 -7.27 0.10
CA PHE A 270 8.07 -6.50 -1.12
C PHE A 270 6.96 -6.83 -2.11
N CYS A 271 6.29 -5.82 -2.63
CA CYS A 271 5.17 -5.96 -3.57
C CYS A 271 5.42 -5.17 -4.85
N LEU A 272 5.39 -5.85 -5.99
CA LEU A 272 5.44 -5.23 -7.31
C LEU A 272 4.03 -4.77 -7.70
N GLU A 273 3.84 -3.44 -7.83
CA GLU A 273 2.57 -2.81 -8.15
C GLU A 273 2.60 -2.12 -9.53
N SER A 274 3.01 -2.84 -10.58
CA SER A 274 3.20 -2.30 -11.93
C SER A 274 1.97 -2.55 -12.81
N ARG A 275 0.88 -1.82 -12.55
CA ARG A 275 -0.43 -1.97 -13.24
C ARG A 275 -0.41 -1.73 -14.75
N ASN A 276 0.57 -0.97 -15.24
CA ASN A 276 0.69 -0.57 -16.64
C ASN A 276 1.94 -1.18 -17.30
N ALA A 277 2.20 -2.46 -17.03
CA ALA A 277 3.28 -3.25 -17.59
C ALA A 277 2.73 -4.47 -18.32
N ASP A 278 3.47 -4.99 -19.29
CA ASP A 278 3.17 -6.29 -19.90
C ASP A 278 3.67 -7.45 -19.01
N LEU A 279 3.17 -8.67 -19.28
CA LEU A 279 3.46 -9.83 -18.43
C LEU A 279 4.92 -10.26 -18.49
N ASP A 280 5.61 -10.06 -19.61
CA ASP A 280 7.03 -10.39 -19.74
C ASP A 280 7.87 -9.45 -18.87
N GLN A 281 7.58 -8.15 -18.90
CA GLN A 281 8.22 -7.15 -18.02
C GLN A 281 7.97 -7.46 -16.54
N ILE A 282 6.74 -7.86 -16.18
CA ILE A 282 6.39 -8.27 -14.81
C ILE A 282 7.24 -9.47 -14.39
N SER A 283 7.34 -10.50 -15.24
CA SER A 283 8.14 -11.70 -14.97
C SER A 283 9.61 -11.36 -14.74
N GLU A 284 10.21 -10.55 -15.63
CA GLU A 284 11.59 -10.10 -15.50
C GLU A 284 11.84 -9.29 -14.22
N ASN A 285 10.91 -8.40 -13.86
CA ASN A 285 11.00 -7.59 -12.63
C ASN A 285 10.88 -8.48 -11.39
N LEU A 286 9.93 -9.44 -11.35
CA LEU A 286 9.78 -10.39 -10.26
C LEU A 286 11.06 -11.21 -10.05
N ASP A 287 11.63 -11.77 -11.12
CA ASP A 287 12.86 -12.54 -11.05
C ASP A 287 14.02 -11.72 -10.49
N LYS A 288 14.19 -10.49 -10.97
CA LYS A 288 15.26 -9.60 -10.53
C LYS A 288 15.09 -9.18 -9.07
N ILE A 289 13.86 -8.83 -8.65
CA ILE A 289 13.57 -8.50 -7.26
C ILE A 289 13.81 -9.71 -6.37
N ASN A 290 13.30 -10.90 -6.75
CA ASN A 290 13.48 -12.12 -5.98
C ASN A 290 14.97 -12.45 -5.77
N ASN A 291 15.81 -12.26 -6.79
CA ASN A 291 17.26 -12.44 -6.67
C ASN A 291 17.95 -11.46 -5.70
N ILE A 292 17.34 -10.29 -5.45
CA ILE A 292 17.86 -9.32 -4.48
C ILE A 292 17.41 -9.64 -3.04
N ILE A 293 16.16 -10.11 -2.88
CA ILE A 293 15.55 -10.28 -1.54
C ILE A 293 15.73 -11.68 -0.96
N CYS A 294 16.12 -12.68 -1.76
CA CYS A 294 16.40 -14.06 -1.35
C CYS A 294 17.87 -14.28 -1.10
#